data_858e9337f4af8387054fa4dc37f54b3c
#
_entry.id   858e9337f4af8387054fa4dc37f54b3c
#
_cell.length_a   1.000
_cell.length_b   1.000
_cell.length_c   1.000
_cell.angle_alpha   90.00
_cell.angle_beta   90.00
_cell.angle_gamma   90.00
#
_symmetry.space_group_name_H-M   'P 1'
#
loop_
_entity.id
_entity.type
_entity.pdbx_description
1 polymer ?
#
loop_
_entity_poly.entity_id
_entity_poly.type
_entity_poly.pdbx_seq_one_letter_code
_entity_poly.pdbx_strand_id
1 'polypeptide(L)'
;LNTKVFADISGLKFIESIRSINGYKFTPIIVTTSLEDPKFHAYSNLHCFRYYEKPYDYAEFKKSVVEALEYTTPKKAKDFYYYKDDGVIYSIKTKNIVCFQTNNRITYIQCKNGKVMPTPYKSNKKILLELNSKKFLRCSNNTIVNAEYIEGIDKSNRYVMLVDDFGTLEIGPKLKKKFLEDFFKC
;
A
#
# COMPACT_ATOMS: atom_id res chain seq x y z
N LEU A 1 -36.02 8.53 -33.43
CA LEU A 1 -34.94 7.55 -33.19
C LEU A 1 -34.65 7.51 -31.72
N ASN A 2 -34.97 6.39 -31.08
CA ASN A 2 -35.02 6.21 -29.64
C ASN A 2 -33.58 6.04 -29.09
N THR A 3 -32.95 7.11 -28.73
CA THR A 3 -31.61 7.18 -28.14
C THR A 3 -31.52 6.54 -26.73
N LYS A 4 -32.64 6.17 -26.12
CA LYS A 4 -32.71 5.61 -24.76
C LYS A 4 -32.19 4.16 -24.66
N VAL A 5 -32.25 3.35 -25.72
CA VAL A 5 -31.94 1.93 -25.66
C VAL A 5 -30.42 1.64 -25.76
N PHE A 6 -29.62 2.54 -26.32
CA PHE A 6 -28.18 2.35 -26.49
C PHE A 6 -27.34 2.75 -25.26
N ALA A 7 -27.87 3.59 -24.36
CA ALA A 7 -27.12 4.06 -23.19
C ALA A 7 -26.99 3.00 -22.10
N ASP A 8 -28.00 2.16 -21.91
CA ASP A 8 -28.03 1.18 -20.80
C ASP A 8 -27.10 0.00 -20.98
N ILE A 9 -27.06 -0.56 -22.19
CA ILE A 9 -26.23 -1.75 -22.49
C ILE A 9 -24.75 -1.38 -22.54
N SER A 10 -24.42 -0.13 -22.93
CA SER A 10 -23.04 0.33 -23.04
C SER A 10 -22.35 0.56 -21.69
N GLY A 11 -23.06 1.12 -20.72
CA GLY A 11 -22.49 1.41 -19.39
C GLY A 11 -22.14 0.16 -18.59
N LEU A 12 -23.02 -0.83 -18.55
CA LEU A 12 -22.78 -2.11 -17.88
C LEU A 12 -21.64 -2.89 -18.51
N LYS A 13 -21.66 -3.05 -19.85
CA LYS A 13 -20.59 -3.74 -20.59
C LYS A 13 -19.24 -3.03 -20.42
N PHE A 14 -19.24 -1.72 -20.32
CA PHE A 14 -18.04 -0.95 -20.07
C PHE A 14 -17.47 -1.25 -18.68
N ILE A 15 -18.30 -1.33 -17.65
CA ILE A 15 -17.88 -1.69 -16.29
C ILE A 15 -17.32 -3.12 -16.25
N GLU A 16 -18.00 -4.07 -16.89
CA GLU A 16 -17.52 -5.47 -17.00
C GLU A 16 -16.16 -5.54 -17.69
N SER A 17 -15.99 -4.78 -18.77
CA SER A 17 -14.72 -4.70 -19.50
C SER A 17 -13.60 -4.14 -18.63
N ILE A 18 -13.86 -3.08 -17.84
CA ILE A 18 -12.87 -2.54 -16.89
C ILE A 18 -12.53 -3.57 -15.82
N ARG A 19 -13.51 -4.29 -15.28
CA ARG A 19 -13.29 -5.31 -14.25
C ARG A 19 -12.47 -6.50 -14.73
N SER A 20 -12.48 -6.79 -16.03
CA SER A 20 -11.67 -7.85 -16.65
C SER A 20 -10.19 -7.46 -16.80
N ILE A 21 -9.85 -6.18 -16.78
CA ILE A 21 -8.47 -5.72 -16.93
C ILE A 21 -7.72 -5.88 -15.60
N ASN A 22 -6.58 -6.59 -15.66
CA ASN A 22 -5.70 -6.74 -14.49
C ASN A 22 -5.21 -5.37 -14.01
N GLY A 23 -5.39 -5.08 -12.71
CA GLY A 23 -5.07 -3.78 -12.10
C GLY A 23 -6.27 -2.87 -11.88
N TYR A 24 -7.38 -3.05 -12.62
CA TYR A 24 -8.60 -2.25 -12.45
C TYR A 24 -9.74 -3.00 -11.73
N LYS A 25 -9.50 -4.25 -11.34
CA LYS A 25 -10.50 -5.11 -10.68
C LYS A 25 -11.16 -4.47 -9.46
N PHE A 26 -10.42 -3.66 -8.69
CA PHE A 26 -10.89 -3.02 -7.47
C PHE A 26 -10.90 -1.48 -7.55
N THR A 27 -10.73 -0.92 -8.74
CA THR A 27 -10.83 0.54 -8.94
C THR A 27 -12.24 1.02 -8.58
N PRO A 28 -12.41 2.06 -7.75
CA PRO A 28 -13.72 2.61 -7.47
C PRO A 28 -14.39 3.10 -8.74
N ILE A 29 -15.63 2.70 -8.95
CA ILE A 29 -16.46 3.15 -10.07
C ILE A 29 -17.69 3.80 -9.50
N ILE A 30 -17.92 5.05 -9.84
CA ILE A 30 -19.14 5.80 -9.50
C ILE A 30 -20.02 5.83 -10.75
N VAL A 31 -21.25 5.37 -10.60
CA VAL A 31 -22.24 5.34 -11.68
C VAL A 31 -23.23 6.44 -11.46
N THR A 32 -23.55 7.21 -12.53
CA THR A 32 -24.64 8.18 -12.53
C THR A 32 -25.60 7.88 -13.66
N THR A 33 -26.89 7.85 -13.40
CA THR A 33 -27.92 7.54 -14.40
C THR A 33 -29.15 8.46 -14.26
N SER A 34 -29.88 8.59 -15.34
CA SER A 34 -31.21 9.24 -15.35
C SER A 34 -32.36 8.22 -15.45
N LEU A 35 -32.04 6.92 -15.38
CA LEU A 35 -33.01 5.86 -15.53
C LEU A 35 -33.45 5.36 -14.16
N GLU A 36 -34.74 5.35 -13.91
CA GLU A 36 -35.37 4.59 -12.82
C GLU A 36 -35.33 3.11 -13.21
N ASP A 37 -34.22 2.41 -12.92
CA ASP A 37 -34.05 1.01 -13.32
C ASP A 37 -34.20 0.08 -12.10
N PRO A 38 -35.21 -0.83 -12.10
CA PRO A 38 -35.31 -1.87 -11.09
C PRO A 38 -34.14 -2.88 -11.11
N LYS A 39 -33.26 -2.82 -12.10
CA LYS A 39 -32.03 -3.60 -12.17
C LYS A 39 -30.90 -3.09 -11.26
N PHE A 40 -31.21 -2.23 -10.32
CA PHE A 40 -30.30 -1.75 -9.27
C PHE A 40 -29.47 -2.88 -8.61
N HIS A 41 -30.06 -4.07 -8.47
CA HIS A 41 -29.39 -5.26 -7.97
C HIS A 41 -28.26 -5.79 -8.88
N ALA A 42 -28.28 -5.49 -10.17
CA ALA A 42 -27.22 -5.91 -11.09
C ALA A 42 -25.93 -5.11 -10.89
N TYR A 43 -26.03 -3.85 -10.44
CA TYR A 43 -24.86 -3.04 -10.12
C TYR A 43 -24.13 -3.48 -8.86
N SER A 44 -24.83 -4.10 -7.90
CA SER A 44 -24.20 -4.64 -6.71
C SER A 44 -23.22 -5.77 -7.05
N ASN A 45 -23.48 -6.52 -8.10
CA ASN A 45 -22.60 -7.61 -8.57
C ASN A 45 -21.34 -7.10 -9.30
N LEU A 46 -21.37 -5.85 -9.80
CA LEU A 46 -20.23 -5.22 -10.48
C LEU A 46 -19.31 -4.48 -9.52
N HIS A 47 -19.57 -4.55 -8.23
CA HIS A 47 -18.76 -3.91 -7.19
C HIS A 47 -18.53 -2.41 -7.44
N CYS A 48 -19.60 -1.68 -7.83
CA CYS A 48 -19.55 -0.23 -7.94
C CYS A 48 -19.36 0.41 -6.57
N PHE A 49 -18.56 1.45 -6.51
CA PHE A 49 -18.27 2.18 -5.26
C PHE A 49 -19.48 2.98 -4.79
N ARG A 50 -20.16 3.66 -5.72
CA ARG A 50 -21.40 4.43 -5.48
C ARG A 50 -22.24 4.45 -6.74
N TYR A 51 -23.53 4.66 -6.52
CA TYR A 51 -24.54 4.82 -7.56
C TYR A 51 -25.38 6.04 -7.26
N TYR A 52 -25.64 6.87 -8.27
CA TYR A 52 -26.45 8.07 -8.17
C TYR A 52 -27.49 8.13 -9.27
N GLU A 53 -28.73 8.33 -8.88
CA GLU A 53 -29.83 8.63 -9.79
C GLU A 53 -29.98 10.13 -9.96
N LYS A 54 -30.13 10.60 -11.21
CA LYS A 54 -30.30 12.01 -11.50
C LYS A 54 -31.77 12.43 -11.35
N PRO A 55 -32.03 13.55 -10.69
CA PRO A 55 -31.12 14.51 -10.09
C PRO A 55 -30.60 14.04 -8.72
N TYR A 56 -29.31 14.27 -8.42
CA TYR A 56 -28.68 13.90 -7.16
C TYR A 56 -28.08 15.11 -6.45
N ASP A 57 -27.88 15.01 -5.13
CA ASP A 57 -27.21 16.03 -4.35
C ASP A 57 -25.73 16.15 -4.71
N TYR A 58 -25.32 17.35 -5.11
CA TYR A 58 -23.94 17.59 -5.56
C TYR A 58 -22.93 17.47 -4.41
N ALA A 59 -23.30 17.83 -3.17
CA ALA A 59 -22.39 17.77 -2.03
C ALA A 59 -22.10 16.31 -1.67
N GLU A 60 -23.12 15.45 -1.69
CA GLU A 60 -22.98 14.02 -1.46
C GLU A 60 -22.16 13.36 -2.58
N PHE A 61 -22.44 13.70 -3.84
CA PHE A 61 -21.66 13.22 -4.98
C PHE A 61 -20.19 13.61 -4.85
N LYS A 62 -19.88 14.88 -4.56
CA LYS A 62 -18.53 15.39 -4.35
C LYS A 62 -17.81 14.63 -3.23
N LYS A 63 -18.48 14.36 -2.10
CA LYS A 63 -17.94 13.57 -1.01
C LYS A 63 -17.53 12.17 -1.48
N SER A 64 -18.39 11.50 -2.23
CA SER A 64 -18.09 10.17 -2.76
C SER A 64 -16.94 10.16 -3.77
N VAL A 65 -16.78 11.21 -4.58
CA VAL A 65 -15.61 11.35 -5.47
C VAL A 65 -14.34 11.49 -4.66
N VAL A 66 -14.33 12.32 -3.61
CA VAL A 66 -13.16 12.46 -2.71
C VAL A 66 -12.82 11.13 -2.05
N GLU A 67 -13.82 10.42 -1.51
CA GLU A 67 -13.62 9.09 -0.93
C GLU A 67 -13.03 8.11 -1.97
N ALA A 68 -13.55 8.08 -3.19
CA ALA A 68 -13.04 7.23 -4.27
C ALA A 68 -11.57 7.53 -4.61
N LEU A 69 -11.19 8.81 -4.63
CA LEU A 69 -9.82 9.25 -4.87
C LEU A 69 -8.88 8.81 -3.73
N GLU A 70 -9.34 8.81 -2.49
CA GLU A 70 -8.57 8.31 -1.34
C GLU A 70 -8.27 6.81 -1.45
N TYR A 71 -9.18 6.04 -2.05
CA TYR A 71 -8.95 4.61 -2.32
C TYR A 71 -7.92 4.36 -3.44
N THR A 72 -7.87 5.25 -4.43
CA THR A 72 -7.03 5.07 -5.63
C THR A 72 -5.68 5.75 -5.54
N THR A 73 -5.57 6.83 -4.76
CA THR A 73 -4.27 7.48 -4.54
C THR A 73 -3.40 6.58 -3.69
N PRO A 74 -2.29 6.06 -4.22
CA PRO A 74 -1.30 5.42 -3.36
C PRO A 74 -0.91 6.44 -2.30
N LYS A 75 -1.21 6.16 -1.04
CA LYS A 75 -0.80 7.04 0.06
C LYS A 75 0.68 7.31 -0.12
N LYS A 76 1.03 8.59 -0.34
CA LYS A 76 2.42 9.01 -0.58
C LYS A 76 3.31 8.45 0.53
N ALA A 77 4.43 7.85 0.15
CA ALA A 77 5.42 7.40 1.13
C ALA A 77 5.79 8.57 2.04
N LYS A 78 5.88 8.32 3.33
CA LYS A 78 6.22 9.38 4.27
C LYS A 78 7.70 9.71 4.19
N ASP A 79 8.03 10.98 4.16
CA ASP A 79 9.42 11.44 4.17
C ASP A 79 10.08 11.25 5.54
N PHE A 80 9.28 11.16 6.60
CA PHE A 80 9.74 10.99 7.97
C PHE A 80 9.04 9.84 8.68
N TYR A 81 9.81 9.07 9.44
CA TYR A 81 9.34 8.10 10.41
C TYR A 81 9.39 8.72 11.81
N TYR A 82 8.31 8.56 12.57
CA TYR A 82 8.21 9.12 13.93
C TYR A 82 8.11 8.00 14.97
N TYR A 83 8.82 8.17 16.07
CA TYR A 83 8.65 7.33 17.23
C TYR A 83 8.67 8.18 18.51
N LYS A 84 8.04 7.66 19.56
CA LYS A 84 7.99 8.31 20.88
C LYS A 84 8.81 7.47 21.85
N ASP A 85 9.69 8.11 22.58
CA ASP A 85 10.47 7.50 23.63
C ASP A 85 10.56 8.49 24.80
N ASP A 86 10.27 8.04 26.01
CA ASP A 86 10.26 8.83 27.25
C ASP A 86 9.56 10.21 27.11
N GLY A 87 8.37 10.20 26.50
CA GLY A 87 7.59 11.42 26.30
C GLY A 87 8.03 12.29 25.13
N VAL A 88 9.24 12.10 24.58
CA VAL A 88 9.79 12.85 23.46
C VAL A 88 9.41 12.21 22.13
N ILE A 89 9.03 13.04 21.15
CA ILE A 89 8.77 12.59 19.78
C ILE A 89 10.02 12.84 18.95
N TYR A 90 10.55 11.76 18.38
CA TYR A 90 11.70 11.78 17.48
C TYR A 90 11.25 11.62 16.04
N SER A 91 11.98 12.25 15.12
CA SER A 91 11.75 12.12 13.67
C SER A 91 13.02 11.69 12.95
N ILE A 92 12.88 10.77 12.00
CA ILE A 92 13.99 10.30 11.15
C ILE A 92 13.54 10.40 9.69
N LYS A 93 14.37 11.00 8.82
CA LYS A 93 14.10 10.95 7.38
C LYS A 93 14.12 9.49 6.92
N THR A 94 13.05 9.02 6.30
CA THR A 94 12.90 7.60 5.90
C THR A 94 14.03 7.13 4.98
N LYS A 95 14.53 8.02 4.12
CA LYS A 95 15.70 7.76 3.25
C LYS A 95 17.00 7.49 4.01
N ASN A 96 17.09 7.86 5.30
CA ASN A 96 18.27 7.62 6.13
C ASN A 96 18.14 6.34 6.96
N ILE A 97 17.04 5.61 6.85
CA ILE A 97 16.82 4.35 7.57
C ILE A 97 17.29 3.20 6.70
N VAL A 98 18.23 2.43 7.20
CA VAL A 98 18.78 1.22 6.57
C VAL A 98 17.89 0.02 6.87
N CYS A 99 17.62 -0.23 8.15
CA CYS A 99 16.77 -1.35 8.56
C CYS A 99 16.15 -1.12 9.95
N PHE A 100 15.14 -1.92 10.25
CA PHE A 100 14.58 -2.11 11.58
C PHE A 100 14.82 -3.55 12.01
N GLN A 101 15.33 -3.73 13.21
CA GLN A 101 15.50 -5.05 13.81
C GLN A 101 14.86 -5.05 15.19
N THR A 102 14.07 -6.07 15.49
CA THR A 102 13.44 -6.23 16.80
C THR A 102 14.08 -7.39 17.54
N ASN A 103 14.60 -7.13 18.73
CA ASN A 103 15.13 -8.12 19.63
C ASN A 103 14.69 -7.78 21.06
N ASN A 104 14.31 -8.80 21.85
CA ASN A 104 13.94 -8.66 23.27
C ASN A 104 12.93 -7.52 23.53
N ARG A 105 11.91 -7.38 22.67
CA ARG A 105 10.89 -6.32 22.75
C ARG A 105 11.43 -4.89 22.61
N ILE A 106 12.60 -4.74 22.01
CA ILE A 106 13.18 -3.45 21.65
C ILE A 106 13.30 -3.43 20.13
N THR A 107 12.89 -2.32 19.51
CA THR A 107 13.08 -2.11 18.08
C THR A 107 14.29 -1.21 17.86
N TYR A 108 15.28 -1.71 17.15
CA TYR A 108 16.49 -0.97 16.77
C TYR A 108 16.34 -0.42 15.37
N ILE A 109 16.60 0.87 15.20
CA ILE A 109 16.60 1.54 13.90
C ILE A 109 18.06 1.81 13.53
N GLN A 110 18.56 1.12 12.51
CA GLN A 110 19.88 1.38 11.93
C GLN A 110 19.78 2.49 10.89
N CYS A 111 20.59 3.53 11.03
CA CYS A 111 20.62 4.67 10.14
C CYS A 111 21.88 4.70 9.27
N LYS A 112 21.79 5.41 8.13
CA LYS A 112 22.86 5.59 7.15
C LYS A 112 24.17 6.13 7.74
N ASN A 113 24.10 6.91 8.81
CA ASN A 113 25.29 7.46 9.51
C ASN A 113 25.93 6.48 10.51
N GLY A 114 25.56 5.20 10.45
CA GLY A 114 26.03 4.15 11.38
C GLY A 114 25.36 4.16 12.75
N LYS A 115 24.52 5.17 13.05
CA LYS A 115 23.83 5.22 14.34
C LYS A 115 22.77 4.15 14.43
N VAL A 116 22.75 3.41 15.54
CA VAL A 116 21.69 2.46 15.88
C VAL A 116 20.88 3.04 17.06
N MET A 117 19.58 3.20 16.89
CA MET A 117 18.72 3.80 17.88
C MET A 117 17.75 2.76 18.44
N PRO A 118 17.82 2.44 19.74
CA PRO A 118 16.80 1.65 20.40
C PRO A 118 15.52 2.48 20.50
N THR A 119 14.39 1.85 20.27
CA THR A 119 13.06 2.46 20.40
C THR A 119 12.10 1.48 21.05
N PRO A 120 10.99 1.95 21.65
CA PRO A 120 9.97 1.05 22.15
C PRO A 120 9.49 0.05 21.10
N TYR A 121 9.14 -1.14 21.52
CA TYR A 121 8.67 -2.20 20.64
C TYR A 121 7.52 -1.76 19.75
N LYS A 122 7.67 -2.06 18.47
CA LYS A 122 6.61 -1.91 17.48
C LYS A 122 6.61 -3.09 16.52
N SER A 123 5.44 -3.68 16.25
CA SER A 123 5.35 -4.80 15.32
C SER A 123 5.74 -4.39 13.88
N ASN A 124 6.36 -5.30 13.13
CA ASN A 124 6.73 -5.07 11.73
C ASN A 124 5.54 -4.61 10.87
N LYS A 125 4.34 -5.17 11.12
CA LYS A 125 3.11 -4.75 10.42
C LYS A 125 2.81 -3.26 10.67
N LYS A 126 2.94 -2.78 11.91
CA LYS A 126 2.70 -1.39 12.27
C LYS A 126 3.76 -0.46 11.70
N ILE A 127 5.05 -0.86 11.73
CA ILE A 127 6.16 -0.10 11.14
C ILE A 127 5.93 0.09 9.64
N LEU A 128 5.64 -0.98 8.89
CA LEU A 128 5.38 -0.93 7.45
C LEU A 128 4.16 -0.06 7.10
N LEU A 129 3.10 -0.14 7.91
CA LEU A 129 1.92 0.70 7.74
C LEU A 129 2.24 2.19 7.96
N GLU A 130 3.06 2.51 8.96
CA GLU A 130 3.46 3.89 9.28
C GLU A 130 4.40 4.47 8.22
N LEU A 131 5.37 3.68 7.72
CA LEU A 131 6.27 4.07 6.63
C LEU A 131 5.52 4.31 5.33
N ASN A 132 4.51 3.48 5.07
CA ASN A 132 3.69 3.50 3.86
C ASN A 132 4.54 3.62 2.57
N SER A 133 5.58 2.81 2.47
CA SER A 133 6.54 2.83 1.39
C SER A 133 6.85 1.41 0.91
N LYS A 134 6.84 1.21 -0.41
CA LYS A 134 7.21 -0.07 -1.02
C LYS A 134 8.69 -0.40 -0.90
N LYS A 135 9.53 0.60 -0.58
CA LYS A 135 10.97 0.41 -0.40
C LYS A 135 11.33 -0.37 0.87
N PHE A 136 10.44 -0.44 1.85
CA PHE A 136 10.69 -1.17 3.09
C PHE A 136 10.11 -2.58 3.02
N LEU A 137 10.99 -3.56 3.03
CA LEU A 137 10.67 -4.98 2.83
C LEU A 137 10.87 -5.77 4.12
N ARG A 138 9.92 -6.63 4.44
CA ARG A 138 10.07 -7.56 5.56
C ARG A 138 10.88 -8.77 5.13
N CYS A 139 12.14 -8.88 5.59
CA CYS A 139 12.99 -10.03 5.27
C CYS A 139 12.88 -11.17 6.30
N SER A 140 12.56 -10.88 7.57
CA SER A 140 12.33 -11.91 8.59
C SER A 140 11.17 -11.56 9.53
N ASN A 141 10.96 -12.40 10.56
CA ASN A 141 9.90 -12.14 11.54
C ASN A 141 10.16 -10.86 12.36
N ASN A 142 11.41 -10.50 12.51
CA ASN A 142 11.87 -9.40 13.37
C ASN A 142 12.64 -8.32 12.59
N THR A 143 12.74 -8.40 11.27
CA THR A 143 13.58 -7.50 10.48
C THR A 143 12.83 -6.94 9.27
N ILE A 144 12.95 -5.62 9.08
CA ILE A 144 12.53 -4.88 7.89
C ILE A 144 13.78 -4.20 7.33
N VAL A 145 14.00 -4.29 6.02
CA VAL A 145 15.12 -3.65 5.33
C VAL A 145 14.62 -2.64 4.31
N ASN A 146 15.34 -1.55 4.15
CA ASN A 146 15.11 -0.61 3.07
C ASN A 146 15.82 -1.13 1.81
N ALA A 147 15.08 -1.36 0.73
CA ALA A 147 15.59 -1.88 -0.53
C ALA A 147 16.69 -1.01 -1.15
N GLU A 148 16.71 0.30 -0.87
CA GLU A 148 17.74 1.23 -1.36
C GLU A 148 19.15 0.95 -0.76
N TYR A 149 19.22 0.17 0.32
CA TYR A 149 20.47 -0.23 0.96
C TYR A 149 20.84 -1.69 0.72
N ILE A 150 20.14 -2.39 -0.18
CA ILE A 150 20.48 -3.76 -0.57
C ILE A 150 21.49 -3.72 -1.69
N GLU A 151 22.69 -4.22 -1.44
CA GLU A 151 23.74 -4.43 -2.44
C GLU A 151 23.54 -5.74 -3.18
N GLY A 152 23.16 -6.80 -2.47
CA GLY A 152 22.95 -8.11 -3.06
C GLY A 152 22.09 -9.03 -2.20
N ILE A 153 21.65 -10.13 -2.82
CA ILE A 153 20.85 -11.16 -2.16
C ILE A 153 21.44 -12.53 -2.47
N ASP A 154 21.94 -13.21 -1.44
CA ASP A 154 22.29 -14.61 -1.51
C ASP A 154 21.03 -15.47 -1.33
N LYS A 155 20.50 -15.95 -2.44
CA LYS A 155 19.29 -16.77 -2.44
C LYS A 155 19.52 -18.15 -1.84
N SER A 156 20.75 -18.71 -1.95
CA SER A 156 21.07 -20.03 -1.47
C SER A 156 21.16 -20.04 0.05
N ASN A 157 21.94 -19.15 0.62
CA ASN A 157 22.17 -19.04 2.06
C ASN A 157 21.14 -18.15 2.77
N ARG A 158 20.26 -17.48 2.03
CA ARG A 158 19.19 -16.62 2.54
C ARG A 158 19.68 -15.40 3.30
N TYR A 159 20.62 -14.69 2.73
CA TYR A 159 21.13 -13.43 3.28
C TYR A 159 20.90 -12.28 2.33
N VAL A 160 20.64 -11.11 2.91
CA VAL A 160 20.68 -9.81 2.25
C VAL A 160 21.99 -9.16 2.63
N MET A 161 22.80 -8.77 1.66
CA MET A 161 24.01 -7.98 1.85
C MET A 161 23.64 -6.51 1.74
N LEU A 162 24.09 -5.71 2.68
CA LEU A 162 23.84 -4.28 2.72
C LEU A 162 25.04 -3.51 2.22
N VAL A 163 24.80 -2.36 1.57
CA VAL A 163 25.85 -1.42 1.14
C VAL A 163 26.64 -0.87 2.34
N ASP A 164 27.78 -0.23 2.06
CA ASP A 164 28.56 0.52 3.03
C ASP A 164 28.89 -0.25 4.32
N ASP A 165 29.12 -1.55 4.23
CA ASP A 165 29.46 -2.43 5.37
C ASP A 165 28.41 -2.43 6.51
N PHE A 166 27.15 -2.12 6.22
CA PHE A 166 26.07 -2.25 7.21
C PHE A 166 25.77 -3.70 7.62
N GLY A 167 26.50 -4.66 7.04
CA GLY A 167 26.43 -6.08 7.37
C GLY A 167 25.43 -6.87 6.55
N THR A 168 25.01 -7.98 7.09
CA THR A 168 24.08 -8.91 6.45
C THR A 168 22.84 -9.14 7.29
N LEU A 169 21.71 -9.39 6.64
CA LEU A 169 20.42 -9.67 7.28
C LEU A 169 19.91 -11.03 6.82
N GLU A 170 19.43 -11.86 7.74
CA GLU A 170 18.84 -13.15 7.39
C GLU A 170 17.46 -13.01 6.79
N ILE A 171 17.19 -13.76 5.71
CA ILE A 171 15.87 -13.92 5.13
C ILE A 171 15.19 -15.13 5.77
N GLY A 172 14.11 -14.91 6.50
CA GLY A 172 13.35 -15.97 7.12
C GLY A 172 12.83 -16.99 6.10
N PRO A 173 12.94 -18.30 6.35
CA PRO A 173 12.63 -19.34 5.35
C PRO A 173 11.22 -19.23 4.80
N LYS A 174 10.22 -18.93 5.65
CA LYS A 174 8.82 -18.75 5.25
C LYS A 174 8.55 -17.46 4.46
N LEU A 175 9.45 -16.50 4.52
CA LEU A 175 9.29 -15.18 3.88
C LEU A 175 10.09 -15.06 2.58
N LYS A 176 11.01 -15.98 2.28
CA LYS A 176 11.92 -15.92 1.13
C LYS A 176 11.21 -15.63 -0.20
N LYS A 177 10.19 -16.41 -0.52
CA LYS A 177 9.44 -16.25 -1.79
C LYS A 177 8.83 -14.85 -1.89
N LYS A 178 8.08 -14.46 -0.87
CA LYS A 178 7.41 -13.15 -0.82
C LYS A 178 8.42 -12.01 -0.83
N PHE A 179 9.50 -12.09 -0.07
CA PHE A 179 10.55 -11.07 -0.04
C PHE A 179 11.15 -10.82 -1.42
N LEU A 180 11.47 -11.88 -2.17
CA LEU A 180 12.01 -11.76 -3.52
C LEU A 180 10.99 -11.16 -4.50
N GLU A 181 9.72 -11.59 -4.41
CA GLU A 181 8.65 -11.02 -5.24
C GLU A 181 8.46 -9.51 -4.96
N ASP A 182 8.50 -9.10 -3.69
CA ASP A 182 8.36 -7.70 -3.30
C ASP A 182 9.58 -6.87 -3.71
N PHE A 183 10.79 -7.44 -3.59
CA PHE A 183 12.05 -6.78 -4.00
C PHE A 183 12.09 -6.46 -5.48
N PHE A 184 11.68 -7.38 -6.35
CA PHE A 184 11.66 -7.13 -7.80
C PHE A 184 10.53 -6.20 -8.27
N LYS A 185 9.64 -5.78 -7.38
CA LYS A 185 8.56 -4.80 -7.66
C LYS A 185 8.84 -3.41 -7.07
N CYS A 186 9.95 -3.22 -6.37
CA CYS A 186 10.43 -1.92 -5.85
C CYS A 186 11.04 -1.02 -6.98
#